data_b833fba74554bce329a665d5fe12d4bc
#
_entry.id   b833fba74554bce329a665d5fe12d4bc
#
_cell.length_a   1.000
_cell.length_b   1.000
_cell.length_c   1.000
_cell.angle_alpha   90.00
_cell.angle_beta   90.00
_cell.angle_gamma   90.00
#
_symmetry.space_group_name_H-M   'P 1'
#
loop_
_entity.id
_entity.type
_entity.pdbx_description
1 polymer ?
#
loop_
_entity_poly.entity_id
_entity_poly.type
_entity_poly.pdbx_seq_one_letter_code
_entity_poly.pdbx_strand_id
1 'polypeptide(L)'
;MFTDGRSKKVIFLAHCLLNQNAISDGTAVCPAAFGELIQLPLDHEVGVVQMPCPELCCLGLDRGDVHGADRPVVEENTRIRRAMEKNGPRQKREALAGLVSEQVQEYRRHGFQVLGIVGANRSPNCGVEATSDFDREVEGRGAFMEAIAQRLEAAGISVPMLGLKSPDGAAQKVATLL
;
A
#
# COMPACT_ATOMS: atom_id res chain seq x y z
N MET A 1 17.35 -23.83 -7.49
CA MET A 1 15.88 -23.87 -7.25
C MET A 1 15.68 -24.18 -5.76
N PHE A 2 14.81 -23.43 -5.05
CA PHE A 2 14.54 -23.70 -3.62
C PHE A 2 13.75 -24.99 -3.46
N THR A 3 14.19 -25.91 -2.58
CA THR A 3 13.62 -27.25 -2.36
C THR A 3 13.24 -27.49 -0.89
N ASP A 4 13.17 -26.45 -0.09
CA ASP A 4 12.80 -26.48 1.33
C ASP A 4 11.29 -26.30 1.56
N GLY A 5 10.87 -26.12 2.81
CA GLY A 5 9.46 -26.05 3.23
C GLY A 5 8.72 -24.75 2.89
N ARG A 6 9.28 -23.84 2.07
CA ARG A 6 8.59 -22.58 1.71
C ARG A 6 7.49 -22.82 0.67
N SER A 7 6.35 -22.13 0.82
CA SER A 7 5.21 -22.24 -0.09
C SER A 7 5.44 -21.61 -1.47
N LYS A 8 6.39 -20.68 -1.59
CA LYS A 8 6.64 -19.86 -2.79
C LYS A 8 5.47 -18.97 -3.20
N LYS A 9 4.60 -18.61 -2.27
CA LYS A 9 3.50 -17.66 -2.44
C LYS A 9 3.75 -16.44 -1.57
N VAL A 10 3.56 -15.22 -2.12
CA VAL A 10 3.66 -13.98 -1.36
C VAL A 10 2.57 -13.01 -1.77
N ILE A 11 2.17 -12.16 -0.82
CA ILE A 11 1.26 -11.03 -1.04
C ILE A 11 1.86 -9.77 -0.45
N PHE A 12 1.76 -8.64 -1.16
CA PHE A 12 2.27 -7.36 -0.71
C PHE A 12 1.14 -6.53 -0.10
N LEU A 13 1.32 -6.06 1.12
CA LEU A 13 0.31 -5.28 1.83
C LEU A 13 0.84 -3.87 2.15
N ALA A 14 0.00 -2.86 1.99
CA ALA A 14 0.31 -1.50 2.41
C ALA A 14 0.59 -1.46 3.92
N HIS A 15 1.57 -0.64 4.32
CA HIS A 15 2.05 -0.55 5.70
C HIS A 15 0.91 -0.37 6.71
N CYS A 16 -0.02 0.55 6.46
CA CYS A 16 -1.09 0.87 7.38
C CYS A 16 -2.12 -0.26 7.57
N LEU A 17 -2.21 -1.23 6.67
CA LEU A 17 -3.04 -2.41 6.87
C LEU A 17 -2.46 -3.34 7.95
N LEU A 18 -1.14 -3.33 8.10
CA LEU A 18 -0.39 -4.11 9.07
C LEU A 18 -0.06 -3.32 10.35
N ASN A 19 -0.14 -1.99 10.29
CA ASN A 19 0.18 -1.10 11.42
C ASN A 19 -0.59 0.22 11.29
N GLN A 20 -1.74 0.30 11.93
CA GLN A 20 -2.57 1.50 11.96
C GLN A 20 -1.93 2.67 12.72
N ASN A 21 -0.93 2.42 13.58
CA ASN A 21 -0.20 3.50 14.25
C ASN A 21 0.66 4.34 13.28
N ALA A 22 0.84 3.87 12.06
CA ALA A 22 1.60 4.59 11.04
C ALA A 22 0.72 5.40 10.07
N ILE A 23 -0.61 5.30 10.18
CA ILE A 23 -1.52 6.06 9.30
C ILE A 23 -1.57 7.53 9.70
N SER A 24 -2.02 8.41 8.81
CA SER A 24 -2.18 9.84 9.13
C SER A 24 -3.23 10.04 10.23
N ASP A 25 -3.01 11.08 11.04
CA ASP A 25 -3.88 11.41 12.16
C ASP A 25 -5.35 11.59 11.72
N GLY A 26 -6.28 11.20 12.59
CA GLY A 26 -7.71 11.23 12.31
C GLY A 26 -8.22 10.13 11.35
N THR A 27 -7.36 9.20 10.86
CA THR A 27 -7.77 8.20 9.86
C THR A 27 -7.67 6.74 10.32
N ALA A 28 -7.10 6.47 11.51
CA ALA A 28 -7.06 5.12 12.05
C ALA A 28 -8.48 4.60 12.35
N VAL A 29 -8.77 3.38 11.88
CA VAL A 29 -10.09 2.74 12.02
C VAL A 29 -10.09 1.56 12.98
N CYS A 30 -8.93 1.16 13.48
CA CYS A 30 -8.77 0.13 14.50
C CYS A 30 -7.46 0.35 15.27
N PRO A 31 -7.31 -0.25 16.48
CA PRO A 31 -6.18 0.09 17.39
C PRO A 31 -4.80 -0.30 16.87
N ALA A 32 -4.69 -1.35 16.07
CA ALA A 32 -3.39 -1.93 15.71
C ALA A 32 -3.26 -2.22 14.21
N ALA A 33 -4.07 -3.15 13.69
CA ALA A 33 -3.97 -3.67 12.33
C ALA A 33 -5.29 -4.31 11.89
N PHE A 34 -5.43 -4.61 10.61
CA PHE A 34 -6.53 -5.40 10.07
C PHE A 34 -6.29 -6.90 10.40
N GLY A 35 -6.66 -7.32 11.63
CA GLY A 35 -6.29 -8.63 12.17
C GLY A 35 -6.71 -9.80 11.29
N GLU A 36 -7.97 -9.86 10.85
CA GLU A 36 -8.45 -10.92 9.94
C GLU A 36 -7.70 -10.94 8.60
N LEU A 37 -7.35 -9.76 8.08
CA LEU A 37 -6.55 -9.64 6.87
C LEU A 37 -5.13 -10.20 7.03
N ILE A 38 -4.54 -10.07 8.21
CA ILE A 38 -3.21 -10.63 8.49
C ILE A 38 -3.27 -12.14 8.64
N GLN A 39 -4.28 -12.65 9.33
CA GLN A 39 -4.45 -14.08 9.57
C GLN A 39 -4.73 -14.86 8.28
N LEU A 40 -5.54 -14.30 7.39
CA LEU A 40 -5.96 -14.98 6.15
C LEU A 40 -4.80 -15.50 5.29
N PRO A 41 -3.77 -14.71 4.90
CA PRO A 41 -2.67 -15.25 4.11
C PRO A 41 -1.86 -16.30 4.87
N LEU A 42 -1.72 -16.19 6.20
CA LEU A 42 -1.00 -17.19 7.00
C LEU A 42 -1.73 -18.55 6.97
N ASP A 43 -3.06 -18.55 7.08
CA ASP A 43 -3.89 -19.76 7.00
C ASP A 43 -3.82 -20.42 5.61
N HIS A 44 -3.47 -19.66 4.57
CA HIS A 44 -3.27 -20.13 3.19
C HIS A 44 -1.80 -20.35 2.81
N GLU A 45 -0.91 -20.37 3.80
CA GLU A 45 0.54 -20.56 3.61
C GLU A 45 1.16 -19.50 2.68
N VAL A 46 0.67 -18.25 2.73
CA VAL A 46 1.15 -17.13 1.93
C VAL A 46 2.00 -16.20 2.78
N GLY A 47 3.24 -15.95 2.36
CA GLY A 47 4.12 -14.98 3.00
C GLY A 47 3.62 -13.54 2.80
N VAL A 48 3.59 -12.76 3.88
CA VAL A 48 3.19 -11.35 3.85
C VAL A 48 4.43 -10.47 3.70
N VAL A 49 4.43 -9.63 2.68
CA VAL A 49 5.45 -8.60 2.46
C VAL A 49 4.85 -7.24 2.77
N GLN A 50 5.39 -6.55 3.77
CA GLN A 50 4.99 -5.20 4.11
C GLN A 50 5.63 -4.21 3.12
N MET A 51 4.82 -3.42 2.44
CA MET A 51 5.32 -2.29 1.67
C MET A 51 5.66 -1.10 2.60
N PRO A 52 6.71 -0.32 2.31
CA PRO A 52 6.99 0.89 3.09
C PRO A 52 5.84 1.90 2.96
N CYS A 53 5.55 2.64 4.04
CA CYS A 53 4.63 3.78 3.96
C CYS A 53 5.36 4.98 3.36
N PRO A 54 5.04 5.43 2.13
CA PRO A 54 5.76 6.55 1.51
C PRO A 54 5.54 7.86 2.29
N GLU A 55 4.35 8.07 2.83
CA GLU A 55 4.04 9.27 3.61
C GLU A 55 4.83 9.33 4.91
N LEU A 56 4.84 8.24 5.70
CA LEU A 56 5.63 8.16 6.92
C LEU A 56 7.13 8.36 6.63
N CYS A 57 7.63 7.69 5.60
CA CYS A 57 9.04 7.78 5.23
C CYS A 57 9.46 9.18 4.76
N CYS A 58 8.56 9.91 4.10
CA CYS A 58 8.88 11.20 3.49
C CYS A 58 8.51 12.40 4.36
N LEU A 59 7.44 12.30 5.15
CA LEU A 59 6.84 13.44 5.86
C LEU A 59 6.78 13.26 7.38
N GLY A 60 7.09 12.07 7.91
CA GLY A 60 6.97 11.77 9.35
C GLY A 60 5.55 11.30 9.74
N LEU A 61 5.34 11.04 11.04
CA LEU A 61 4.05 10.56 11.56
C LEU A 61 2.94 11.61 11.44
N ASP A 62 3.26 12.86 11.71
CA ASP A 62 2.34 14.00 11.61
C ASP A 62 2.12 14.51 10.16
N ARG A 63 2.76 13.88 9.20
CA ARG A 63 2.74 14.32 7.80
C ARG A 63 3.15 15.78 7.60
N GLY A 64 3.98 16.30 8.53
CA GLY A 64 4.45 17.69 8.53
C GLY A 64 3.39 18.71 8.98
N ASP A 65 2.33 18.27 9.64
CA ASP A 65 1.30 19.13 10.22
C ASP A 65 0.60 18.44 11.39
N VAL A 66 0.88 18.85 12.61
CA VAL A 66 0.29 18.31 13.84
C VAL A 66 -1.23 18.55 13.99
N HIS A 67 -1.80 19.38 13.12
CA HIS A 67 -3.23 19.71 13.07
C HIS A 67 -3.96 19.02 11.91
N GLY A 68 -3.37 17.95 11.35
CA GLY A 68 -3.95 17.22 10.22
C GLY A 68 -5.36 16.69 10.51
N ALA A 69 -5.62 16.20 11.72
CA ALA A 69 -6.92 15.67 12.13
C ALA A 69 -8.02 16.74 12.29
N ASP A 70 -7.68 18.03 12.34
CA ASP A 70 -8.66 19.12 12.43
C ASP A 70 -9.41 19.35 11.10
N ARG A 71 -8.97 18.71 10.02
CA ARG A 71 -9.55 18.84 8.67
C ARG A 71 -10.34 17.58 8.28
N PRO A 72 -11.33 17.72 7.39
CA PRO A 72 -11.90 16.57 6.70
C PRO A 72 -10.80 15.72 6.03
N VAL A 73 -10.92 14.40 6.13
CA VAL A 73 -9.90 13.45 5.65
C VAL A 73 -9.50 13.70 4.19
N VAL A 74 -10.45 14.07 3.32
CA VAL A 74 -10.16 14.31 1.90
C VAL A 74 -9.34 15.59 1.66
N GLU A 75 -9.53 16.61 2.49
CA GLU A 75 -8.75 17.85 2.44
C GLU A 75 -7.32 17.60 2.94
N GLU A 76 -7.17 16.88 4.06
CA GLU A 76 -5.86 16.52 4.59
C GLU A 76 -5.11 15.62 3.61
N ASN A 77 -5.76 14.65 3.01
CA ASN A 77 -5.18 13.80 1.97
C ASN A 77 -4.73 14.60 0.73
N THR A 78 -5.49 15.63 0.33
CA THR A 78 -5.09 16.53 -0.76
C THR A 78 -3.86 17.34 -0.37
N ARG A 79 -3.78 17.84 0.87
CA ARG A 79 -2.59 18.52 1.40
C ARG A 79 -1.37 17.60 1.37
N ILE A 80 -1.53 16.35 1.86
CA ILE A 80 -0.48 15.33 1.86
C ILE A 80 -0.02 15.05 0.42
N ARG A 81 -0.94 14.88 -0.53
CA ARG A 81 -0.62 14.70 -1.96
C ARG A 81 0.30 15.82 -2.44
N ARG A 82 -0.07 17.08 -2.21
CA ARG A 82 0.73 18.24 -2.60
C ARG A 82 2.11 18.26 -1.93
N ALA A 83 2.19 17.88 -0.66
CA ALA A 83 3.46 17.76 0.05
C ALA A 83 4.37 16.67 -0.53
N MET A 84 3.79 15.54 -0.95
CA MET A 84 4.49 14.41 -1.57
C MET A 84 4.97 14.69 -3.01
N GLU A 85 4.43 15.70 -3.68
CA GLU A 85 4.90 16.14 -5.01
C GLU A 85 6.10 17.09 -4.94
N LYS A 86 6.49 17.58 -3.76
CA LYS A 86 7.72 18.35 -3.60
C LYS A 86 8.94 17.47 -3.94
N ASN A 87 10.02 18.12 -4.40
CA ASN A 87 11.16 17.43 -5.02
C ASN A 87 11.74 16.28 -4.15
N GLY A 88 12.07 16.53 -2.89
CA GLY A 88 12.63 15.51 -1.99
C GLY A 88 11.67 14.34 -1.72
N PRO A 89 10.45 14.60 -1.21
CA PRO A 89 9.45 13.55 -0.99
C PRO A 89 9.13 12.74 -2.26
N ARG A 90 8.99 13.40 -3.42
CA ARG A 90 8.74 12.71 -4.69
C ARG A 90 9.87 11.77 -5.06
N GLN A 91 11.12 12.21 -5.00
CA GLN A 91 12.27 11.35 -5.29
C GLN A 91 12.34 10.15 -4.34
N LYS A 92 12.09 10.37 -3.05
CA LYS A 92 12.09 9.29 -2.06
C LYS A 92 10.94 8.31 -2.29
N ARG A 93 9.73 8.79 -2.64
CA ARG A 93 8.58 7.94 -3.03
C ARG A 93 8.93 7.07 -4.24
N GLU A 94 9.56 7.64 -5.27
CA GLU A 94 9.99 6.90 -6.46
C GLU A 94 11.03 5.82 -6.11
N ALA A 95 11.98 6.11 -5.23
CA ALA A 95 12.95 5.13 -4.77
C ALA A 95 12.27 3.97 -3.99
N LEU A 96 11.31 4.29 -3.11
CA LEU A 96 10.53 3.27 -2.39
C LEU A 96 9.69 2.41 -3.35
N ALA A 97 9.08 3.00 -4.38
CA ALA A 97 8.36 2.25 -5.41
C ALA A 97 9.30 1.33 -6.20
N GLY A 98 10.52 1.79 -6.48
CA GLY A 98 11.58 0.97 -7.06
C GLY A 98 11.86 -0.27 -6.23
N LEU A 99 12.10 -0.11 -4.92
CA LEU A 99 12.36 -1.23 -4.00
C LEU A 99 11.23 -2.28 -4.00
N VAL A 100 9.96 -1.85 -3.97
CA VAL A 100 8.83 -2.78 -4.02
C VAL A 100 8.79 -3.52 -5.36
N SER A 101 8.99 -2.80 -6.46
CA SER A 101 8.98 -3.40 -7.80
C SER A 101 10.14 -4.38 -8.00
N GLU A 102 11.32 -4.08 -7.47
CA GLU A 102 12.49 -4.98 -7.48
C GLU A 102 12.23 -6.25 -6.67
N GLN A 103 11.59 -6.15 -5.51
CA GLN A 103 11.19 -7.32 -4.72
C GLN A 103 10.20 -8.21 -5.48
N VAL A 104 9.18 -7.62 -6.12
CA VAL A 104 8.23 -8.36 -6.95
C VAL A 104 8.96 -9.09 -8.08
N GLN A 105 9.86 -8.41 -8.79
CA GLN A 105 10.67 -8.99 -9.86
C GLN A 105 11.53 -10.15 -9.37
N GLU A 106 12.16 -9.99 -8.20
CA GLU A 106 13.02 -11.00 -7.60
C GLU A 106 12.25 -12.26 -7.22
N TYR A 107 11.06 -12.13 -6.60
CA TYR A 107 10.18 -13.27 -6.33
C TYR A 107 9.79 -13.99 -7.63
N ARG A 108 9.35 -13.24 -8.65
CA ARG A 108 8.94 -13.80 -9.96
C ARG A 108 10.09 -14.49 -10.67
N ARG A 109 11.29 -13.92 -10.65
CA ARG A 109 12.50 -14.50 -11.25
C ARG A 109 12.81 -15.88 -10.69
N HIS A 110 12.53 -16.09 -9.40
CA HIS A 110 12.80 -17.35 -8.70
C HIS A 110 11.59 -18.31 -8.67
N GLY A 111 10.57 -18.05 -9.49
CA GLY A 111 9.40 -18.93 -9.63
C GLY A 111 8.40 -18.85 -8.48
N PHE A 112 8.42 -17.76 -7.70
CA PHE A 112 7.39 -17.51 -6.70
C PHE A 112 6.13 -16.91 -7.34
N GLN A 113 4.99 -17.20 -6.74
CA GLN A 113 3.73 -16.57 -7.06
C GLN A 113 3.59 -15.29 -6.23
N VAL A 114 3.52 -14.14 -6.89
CA VAL A 114 3.10 -12.89 -6.29
C VAL A 114 1.60 -12.77 -6.53
N LEU A 115 0.82 -13.04 -5.48
CA LEU A 115 -0.64 -13.20 -5.58
C LEU A 115 -1.36 -11.86 -5.75
N GLY A 116 -0.80 -10.78 -5.17
CA GLY A 116 -1.37 -9.46 -5.32
C GLY A 116 -0.61 -8.38 -4.56
N ILE A 117 -0.98 -7.15 -4.84
CA ILE A 117 -0.53 -5.94 -4.11
C ILE A 117 -1.79 -5.27 -3.56
N VAL A 118 -1.89 -5.16 -2.24
CA VAL A 118 -3.07 -4.61 -1.56
C VAL A 118 -2.76 -3.23 -1.02
N GLY A 119 -3.52 -2.25 -1.47
CA GLY A 119 -3.40 -0.86 -1.07
C GLY A 119 -4.51 -0.40 -0.13
N ALA A 120 -4.47 0.89 0.21
CA ALA A 120 -5.44 1.57 1.06
C ALA A 120 -6.18 2.62 0.22
N ASN A 121 -7.42 2.32 -0.17
CA ASN A 121 -8.26 3.26 -0.94
C ASN A 121 -8.48 4.57 -0.18
N ARG A 122 -8.64 5.66 -0.90
CA ARG A 122 -8.64 7.07 -0.48
C ARG A 122 -7.26 7.62 -0.15
N SER A 123 -6.24 6.80 0.14
CA SER A 123 -4.88 7.31 0.34
C SER A 123 -4.36 7.99 -0.93
N PRO A 124 -3.75 9.19 -0.83
CA PRO A 124 -3.17 9.89 -1.97
C PRO A 124 -1.96 9.17 -2.57
N ASN A 125 -1.41 8.18 -1.85
CA ASN A 125 -0.27 7.39 -2.28
C ASN A 125 -0.61 5.92 -2.51
N CYS A 126 -1.37 5.28 -1.60
CA CYS A 126 -1.63 3.84 -1.60
C CYS A 126 -3.02 3.44 -2.11
N GLY A 127 -3.84 4.36 -2.63
CA GLY A 127 -5.10 4.06 -3.30
C GLY A 127 -4.89 3.17 -4.52
N VAL A 128 -5.83 2.27 -4.82
CA VAL A 128 -5.80 1.41 -5.99
C VAL A 128 -6.94 1.75 -6.95
N GLU A 129 -8.19 1.60 -6.54
CA GLU A 129 -9.36 1.98 -7.34
C GLU A 129 -9.79 3.43 -7.07
N ALA A 130 -9.49 3.94 -5.85
CA ALA A 130 -9.85 5.29 -5.44
C ALA A 130 -8.73 5.95 -4.63
N THR A 131 -8.54 7.23 -4.85
CA THR A 131 -7.55 8.09 -4.17
C THR A 131 -8.21 9.41 -3.76
N SER A 132 -7.50 10.28 -3.05
CA SER A 132 -7.97 11.63 -2.73
C SER A 132 -7.20 12.67 -3.52
N ASP A 133 -7.93 13.58 -4.16
CA ASP A 133 -7.41 14.78 -4.81
C ASP A 133 -8.52 15.85 -4.91
N PHE A 134 -8.16 17.12 -5.03
CA PHE A 134 -9.12 18.24 -5.11
C PHE A 134 -10.14 18.21 -3.98
N ASP A 135 -9.70 17.90 -2.76
CA ASP A 135 -10.49 17.83 -1.51
C ASP A 135 -11.69 16.86 -1.58
N ARG A 136 -11.57 15.83 -2.42
CA ARG A 136 -12.57 14.77 -2.61
C ARG A 136 -11.93 13.42 -2.94
N GLU A 137 -12.71 12.36 -2.82
CA GLU A 137 -12.36 11.06 -3.36
C GLU A 137 -12.55 11.07 -4.89
N VAL A 138 -11.56 10.55 -5.61
CA VAL A 138 -11.55 10.43 -7.07
C VAL A 138 -11.17 9.01 -7.47
N GLU A 139 -11.63 8.55 -8.62
CA GLU A 139 -11.21 7.27 -9.20
C GLU A 139 -9.73 7.33 -9.61
N GLY A 140 -9.05 6.20 -9.47
CA GLY A 140 -7.66 6.03 -9.90
C GLY A 140 -6.72 5.70 -8.74
N ARG A 141 -5.46 5.52 -9.12
CA ARG A 141 -4.41 5.14 -8.18
C ARG A 141 -3.82 6.34 -7.45
N GLY A 142 -3.39 6.09 -6.23
CA GLY A 142 -2.48 6.97 -5.51
C GLY A 142 -1.08 6.92 -6.12
N ALA A 143 -0.31 7.99 -5.91
CA ALA A 143 0.94 8.21 -6.62
C ALA A 143 2.01 7.12 -6.41
N PHE A 144 2.03 6.46 -5.26
CA PHE A 144 2.95 5.34 -4.98
C PHE A 144 2.53 4.07 -5.70
N MET A 145 1.23 3.72 -5.67
CA MET A 145 0.71 2.56 -6.40
C MET A 145 0.84 2.73 -7.91
N GLU A 146 0.64 3.94 -8.42
CA GLU A 146 0.84 4.24 -9.83
C GLU A 146 2.31 4.04 -10.24
N ALA A 147 3.26 4.53 -9.44
CA ALA A 147 4.69 4.34 -9.70
C ALA A 147 5.10 2.86 -9.69
N ILE A 148 4.54 2.04 -8.79
CA ILE A 148 4.75 0.58 -8.76
C ILE A 148 4.17 -0.05 -10.02
N ALA A 149 2.92 0.27 -10.37
CA ALA A 149 2.24 -0.30 -11.54
C ALA A 149 3.01 -0.04 -12.83
N GLN A 150 3.44 1.21 -13.07
CA GLN A 150 4.23 1.59 -14.24
C GLN A 150 5.55 0.85 -14.34
N ARG A 151 6.25 0.65 -13.20
CA ARG A 151 7.51 -0.09 -13.16
C ARG A 151 7.33 -1.58 -13.45
N LEU A 152 6.26 -2.19 -12.94
CA LEU A 152 5.95 -3.59 -13.20
C LEU A 152 5.52 -3.79 -14.66
N GLU A 153 4.71 -2.89 -15.20
CA GLU A 153 4.31 -2.90 -16.62
C GLU A 153 5.53 -2.78 -17.53
N ALA A 154 6.45 -1.85 -17.24
CA ALA A 154 7.69 -1.69 -18.00
C ALA A 154 8.58 -2.95 -17.94
N ALA A 155 8.47 -3.75 -16.87
CA ALA A 155 9.16 -5.04 -16.74
C ALA A 155 8.38 -6.21 -17.35
N GLY A 156 7.21 -5.98 -17.96
CA GLY A 156 6.34 -7.03 -18.51
C GLY A 156 5.68 -7.91 -17.45
N ILE A 157 5.53 -7.40 -16.21
CA ILE A 157 4.98 -8.15 -15.08
C ILE A 157 3.57 -7.66 -14.77
N SER A 158 2.60 -8.57 -14.83
CA SER A 158 1.23 -8.34 -14.38
C SER A 158 1.04 -8.95 -12.98
N VAL A 159 0.58 -8.12 -12.02
CA VAL A 159 0.19 -8.52 -10.67
C VAL A 159 -1.15 -7.86 -10.35
N PRO A 160 -2.14 -8.62 -9.84
CA PRO A 160 -3.40 -8.03 -9.39
C PRO A 160 -3.17 -6.97 -8.31
N MET A 161 -3.89 -5.85 -8.40
CA MET A 161 -3.89 -4.82 -7.37
C MET A 161 -5.30 -4.65 -6.82
N LEU A 162 -5.43 -4.48 -5.50
CA LEU A 162 -6.69 -4.39 -4.78
C LEU A 162 -6.60 -3.33 -3.69
N GLY A 163 -7.61 -2.47 -3.57
CA GLY A 163 -7.68 -1.45 -2.53
C GLY A 163 -8.69 -1.77 -1.44
N LEU A 164 -8.34 -1.49 -0.19
CA LEU A 164 -9.21 -1.63 0.98
C LEU A 164 -9.53 -0.27 1.58
N LYS A 165 -10.76 -0.08 2.08
CA LYS A 165 -11.21 1.15 2.76
C LYS A 165 -11.35 0.99 4.28
N SER A 166 -11.74 -0.21 4.71
CA SER A 166 -12.03 -0.51 6.11
C SER A 166 -11.61 -1.95 6.40
N PRO A 167 -11.52 -2.36 7.67
CA PRO A 167 -11.33 -3.76 8.03
C PRO A 167 -12.53 -4.63 7.64
N ASP A 168 -13.75 -4.06 7.58
CA ASP A 168 -14.96 -4.79 7.26
C ASP A 168 -14.92 -5.36 5.84
N GLY A 169 -15.02 -6.68 5.73
CA GLY A 169 -14.95 -7.40 4.46
C GLY A 169 -13.56 -7.41 3.80
N ALA A 170 -12.52 -6.92 4.48
CA ALA A 170 -11.16 -6.87 3.93
C ALA A 170 -10.61 -8.26 3.64
N ALA A 171 -10.76 -9.19 4.58
CA ALA A 171 -10.32 -10.56 4.41
C ALA A 171 -11.05 -11.25 3.23
N GLN A 172 -12.38 -11.11 3.13
CA GLN A 172 -13.17 -11.68 2.03
C GLN A 172 -12.74 -11.14 0.67
N LYS A 173 -12.45 -9.85 0.60
CA LYS A 173 -11.96 -9.21 -0.63
C LYS A 173 -10.59 -9.76 -1.05
N VAL A 174 -9.66 -9.89 -0.09
CA VAL A 174 -8.33 -10.40 -0.36
C VAL A 174 -8.33 -11.91 -0.62
N ALA A 175 -9.26 -12.68 -0.07
CA ALA A 175 -9.42 -14.10 -0.37
C ALA A 175 -9.58 -14.38 -1.88
N THR A 176 -10.07 -13.42 -2.65
CA THR A 176 -10.18 -13.55 -4.12
C THR A 176 -8.82 -13.58 -4.84
N LEU A 177 -7.74 -13.24 -4.16
CA LEU A 177 -6.38 -13.25 -4.68
C LEU A 177 -5.59 -14.52 -4.31
N LEU A 178 -6.05 -15.27 -3.27
CA LEU A 178 -5.35 -16.43 -2.71
C LEU A 178 -5.77 -17.72 -3.39
#